data_47352e7a59ea6a58d152c898c2cc58b0
#
_entry.id   47352e7a59ea6a58d152c898c2cc58b0
#
_cell.length_a   1.000
_cell.length_b   1.000
_cell.length_c   1.000
_cell.angle_alpha   90.00
_cell.angle_beta   90.00
_cell.angle_gamma   90.00
#
_symmetry.space_group_name_H-M   'P 1'
#
loop_
_entity.id
_entity.type
_entity.pdbx_description
1 polymer ?
#
loop_
_entity_poly.entity_id
_entity_poly.type
_entity_poly.pdbx_seq_one_letter_code
_entity_poly.pdbx_strand_id
1 'polypeptide(L)'
;MSGHPNREDLKEMYSWVKPKCVIPVHGEHRHMIEHINFAKEMQVAHPVQVENGDIVKLSPGSPPEVYDKAPSGKLFLDGKMSVEEDSQSIKERKNLSINGFLEVTILITPKGNIHQKPILSYKGLPLNEDSGFTYGLEEEIEKVTKTFSLNNTKQEANLIDTLKSICKKYSRDKTGKKPLTNINLVRI
;
A
#
# COMPACT_ATOMS: atom_id res chain seq x y z
N MET A 1 -6.19 31.89 11.36
CA MET A 1 -6.91 31.35 12.52
C MET A 1 -7.52 30.01 12.11
N SER A 2 -7.35 28.98 12.94
CA SER A 2 -8.06 27.71 12.75
C SER A 2 -9.55 27.91 13.04
N GLY A 3 -10.46 27.33 12.25
CA GLY A 3 -11.90 27.33 12.56
C GLY A 3 -12.29 26.32 13.64
N HIS A 4 -11.32 25.59 14.18
CA HIS A 4 -11.54 24.62 15.26
C HIS A 4 -11.31 25.27 16.64
N PRO A 5 -12.12 24.94 17.67
CA PRO A 5 -11.92 25.42 19.02
C PRO A 5 -10.61 24.88 19.60
N ASN A 6 -10.00 25.67 20.45
CA ASN A 6 -8.84 25.24 21.24
C ASN A 6 -9.30 24.48 22.51
N ARG A 7 -8.34 23.98 23.30
CA ARG A 7 -8.63 23.18 24.49
C ARG A 7 -9.38 23.97 25.59
N GLU A 8 -9.09 25.27 25.72
CA GLU A 8 -9.78 26.11 26.70
C GLU A 8 -11.23 26.40 26.28
N ASP A 9 -11.47 26.67 24.98
CA ASP A 9 -12.84 26.81 24.45
C ASP A 9 -13.67 25.54 24.69
N LEU A 10 -13.06 24.37 24.54
CA LEU A 10 -13.71 23.08 24.82
C LEU A 10 -14.01 22.90 26.32
N LYS A 11 -13.11 23.33 27.21
CA LYS A 11 -13.37 23.31 28.65
C LYS A 11 -14.60 24.14 29.01
N GLU A 12 -14.65 25.36 28.47
CA GLU A 12 -15.74 26.26 28.71
C GLU A 12 -17.06 25.68 28.20
N MET A 13 -17.09 25.16 26.99
CA MET A 13 -18.23 24.49 26.43
C MET A 13 -18.71 23.31 27.31
N TYR A 14 -17.76 22.46 27.77
CA TYR A 14 -18.09 21.32 28.62
C TYR A 14 -18.64 21.74 29.98
N SER A 15 -18.16 22.85 30.54
CA SER A 15 -18.69 23.41 31.79
C SER A 15 -20.13 23.88 31.66
N TRP A 16 -20.51 24.38 30.50
CA TRP A 16 -21.86 24.82 30.21
C TRP A 16 -22.80 23.65 29.91
N VAL A 17 -22.36 22.74 29.02
CA VAL A 17 -23.20 21.63 28.53
C VAL A 17 -23.31 20.49 29.54
N LYS A 18 -22.23 20.23 30.32
CA LYS A 18 -22.13 19.11 31.27
C LYS A 18 -22.51 17.77 30.66
N PRO A 19 -21.87 17.34 29.55
CA PRO A 19 -22.31 16.17 28.81
C PRO A 19 -22.12 14.90 29.64
N LYS A 20 -23.14 14.01 29.62
CA LYS A 20 -23.03 12.68 30.21
C LYS A 20 -22.26 11.71 29.30
N CYS A 21 -22.31 11.94 28.00
CA CYS A 21 -21.66 11.14 26.98
C CYS A 21 -20.95 12.06 25.97
N VAL A 22 -19.78 11.66 25.52
CA VAL A 22 -19.02 12.34 24.45
C VAL A 22 -18.57 11.31 23.44
N ILE A 23 -18.85 11.58 22.18
CA ILE A 23 -18.45 10.76 21.02
C ILE A 23 -17.70 11.69 20.06
N PRO A 24 -16.37 11.68 20.04
CA PRO A 24 -15.60 12.47 19.10
C PRO A 24 -15.83 11.99 17.66
N VAL A 25 -16.02 12.95 16.77
CA VAL A 25 -16.18 12.71 15.33
C VAL A 25 -15.34 13.70 14.53
N HIS A 26 -15.13 13.44 13.25
CA HIS A 26 -14.43 14.36 12.34
C HIS A 26 -12.98 14.66 12.75
N GLY A 27 -12.13 13.65 12.64
CA GLY A 27 -10.70 13.79 12.91
C GLY A 27 -9.92 12.52 12.58
N GLU A 28 -8.61 12.62 12.64
CA GLU A 28 -7.75 11.44 12.62
C GLU A 28 -7.87 10.68 13.95
N HIS A 29 -7.55 9.40 13.93
CA HIS A 29 -7.62 8.54 15.12
C HIS A 29 -6.92 9.14 16.35
N ARG A 30 -5.75 9.74 16.18
CA ARG A 30 -5.01 10.42 17.26
C ARG A 30 -5.80 11.58 17.88
N HIS A 31 -6.52 12.37 17.06
CA HIS A 31 -7.32 13.49 17.56
C HIS A 31 -8.53 13.00 18.37
N MET A 32 -9.12 11.88 17.94
CA MET A 32 -10.23 11.26 18.68
C MET A 32 -9.77 10.73 20.03
N ILE A 33 -8.60 10.06 20.10
CA ILE A 33 -8.00 9.58 21.36
C ILE A 33 -7.75 10.75 22.30
N GLU A 34 -7.15 11.83 21.81
CA GLU A 34 -6.87 13.02 22.64
C GLU A 34 -8.17 13.67 23.15
N HIS A 35 -9.20 13.71 22.33
CA HIS A 35 -10.50 14.23 22.76
C HIS A 35 -11.17 13.32 23.82
N ILE A 36 -11.04 12.00 23.71
CA ILE A 36 -11.49 11.05 24.73
C ILE A 36 -10.71 11.26 26.05
N ASN A 37 -9.41 11.45 26.00
CA ASN A 37 -8.58 11.71 27.19
C ASN A 37 -9.00 13.04 27.84
N PHE A 38 -9.21 14.07 27.02
CA PHE A 38 -9.73 15.35 27.50
C PHE A 38 -11.12 15.22 28.16
N ALA A 39 -12.03 14.46 27.56
CA ALA A 39 -13.35 14.21 28.14
C ALA A 39 -13.26 13.50 29.51
N LYS A 40 -12.31 12.57 29.69
CA LYS A 40 -12.02 11.91 30.98
C LYS A 40 -11.49 12.92 32.00
N GLU A 41 -10.57 13.81 31.62
CA GLU A 41 -10.08 14.90 32.50
C GLU A 41 -11.22 15.83 32.94
N MET A 42 -12.17 16.10 32.04
CA MET A 42 -13.36 16.88 32.32
C MET A 42 -14.45 16.07 33.07
N GLN A 43 -14.12 14.87 33.54
CA GLN A 43 -15.01 13.99 34.32
C GLN A 43 -16.33 13.62 33.60
N VAL A 44 -16.33 13.54 32.28
CA VAL A 44 -17.45 13.00 31.52
C VAL A 44 -17.66 11.53 31.85
N ALA A 45 -18.88 11.14 32.18
CA ALA A 45 -19.20 9.79 32.67
C ALA A 45 -18.93 8.72 31.58
N HIS A 46 -19.25 9.04 30.33
CA HIS A 46 -19.18 8.07 29.22
C HIS A 46 -18.49 8.67 27.98
N PRO A 47 -17.15 8.79 27.96
CA PRO A 47 -16.44 9.08 26.73
C PRO A 47 -16.33 7.80 25.90
N VAL A 48 -16.91 7.79 24.69
CA VAL A 48 -16.97 6.64 23.79
C VAL A 48 -16.06 6.85 22.61
N GLN A 49 -15.06 6.00 22.46
CA GLN A 49 -14.23 5.97 21.26
C GLN A 49 -14.93 5.15 20.19
N VAL A 50 -15.04 5.71 18.98
CA VAL A 50 -15.69 5.06 17.84
C VAL A 50 -14.82 5.13 16.60
N GLU A 51 -15.08 4.21 15.68
CA GLU A 51 -14.52 4.18 14.34
C GLU A 51 -15.62 4.38 13.30
N ASN A 52 -15.21 4.67 12.06
CA ASN A 52 -16.18 4.73 10.96
C ASN A 52 -16.92 3.40 10.82
N GLY A 53 -18.23 3.47 10.73
CA GLY A 53 -19.11 2.31 10.66
C GLY A 53 -19.66 1.83 12.00
N ASP A 54 -19.09 2.23 13.13
CA ASP A 54 -19.63 1.84 14.42
C ASP A 54 -21.03 2.42 14.64
N ILE A 55 -21.94 1.57 15.07
CA ILE A 55 -23.31 1.93 15.47
C ILE A 55 -23.35 1.99 16.98
N VAL A 56 -23.52 3.19 17.51
CA VAL A 56 -23.60 3.42 18.97
C VAL A 56 -25.03 3.50 19.42
N LYS A 57 -25.38 2.66 20.37
CA LYS A 57 -26.69 2.70 21.03
C LYS A 57 -26.65 3.71 22.17
N LEU A 58 -27.52 4.70 22.09
CA LEU A 58 -27.72 5.71 23.13
C LEU A 58 -29.13 5.53 23.69
N SER A 59 -29.22 5.12 24.95
CA SER A 59 -30.54 4.93 25.63
C SER A 59 -30.53 5.68 26.94
N PRO A 60 -31.64 6.42 27.29
CA PRO A 60 -31.77 7.06 28.58
C PRO A 60 -31.60 6.06 29.73
N GLY A 61 -30.75 6.38 30.71
CA GLY A 61 -30.53 5.54 31.87
C GLY A 61 -29.60 4.34 31.69
N SER A 62 -29.02 4.14 30.49
CA SER A 62 -28.03 3.10 30.22
C SER A 62 -26.73 3.71 29.72
N PRO A 63 -25.56 3.10 30.00
CA PRO A 63 -24.31 3.51 29.36
C PRO A 63 -24.39 3.36 27.84
N PRO A 64 -23.79 4.25 27.08
CA PRO A 64 -23.65 4.07 25.64
C PRO A 64 -22.75 2.86 25.33
N GLU A 65 -23.09 2.12 24.28
CA GLU A 65 -22.33 0.94 23.84
C GLU A 65 -22.20 0.93 22.31
N VAL A 66 -21.05 0.45 21.79
CA VAL A 66 -20.94 0.10 20.38
C VAL A 66 -21.72 -1.19 20.18
N TYR A 67 -22.87 -1.08 19.53
CA TYR A 67 -23.89 -2.14 19.41
C TYR A 67 -23.66 -3.01 18.17
N ASP A 68 -23.29 -2.38 17.06
CA ASP A 68 -23.16 -3.04 15.77
C ASP A 68 -22.19 -2.27 14.87
N LYS A 69 -21.90 -2.79 13.70
CA LYS A 69 -21.00 -2.17 12.72
C LYS A 69 -21.60 -2.20 11.31
N ALA A 70 -21.79 -1.03 10.73
CA ALA A 70 -22.17 -0.88 9.34
C ALA A 70 -20.93 -1.00 8.43
N PRO A 71 -21.07 -1.47 7.19
CA PRO A 71 -20.00 -1.41 6.21
C PRO A 71 -19.45 0.00 6.07
N SER A 72 -18.16 0.16 6.21
CA SER A 72 -17.46 1.44 6.08
C SER A 72 -16.18 1.27 5.28
N GLY A 73 -15.71 2.32 4.64
CA GLY A 73 -14.49 2.28 3.84
C GLY A 73 -14.40 3.49 2.92
N LYS A 74 -13.37 3.51 2.08
CA LYS A 74 -13.17 4.53 1.06
C LYS A 74 -13.38 3.92 -0.31
N LEU A 75 -14.21 4.56 -1.11
CA LEU A 75 -14.35 4.27 -2.52
C LEU A 75 -13.58 5.33 -3.32
N PHE A 76 -12.76 4.88 -4.25
CA PHE A 76 -12.06 5.75 -5.19
C PHE A 76 -12.79 5.74 -6.53
N LEU A 77 -12.97 6.92 -7.10
CA LEU A 77 -13.41 7.02 -8.49
C LEU A 77 -12.19 6.80 -9.40
N ASP A 78 -12.15 5.65 -10.04
CA ASP A 78 -11.09 5.24 -10.95
C ASP A 78 -11.59 5.26 -12.40
N GLY A 79 -11.35 6.38 -13.08
CA GLY A 79 -11.96 6.63 -14.38
C GLY A 79 -13.48 6.75 -14.26
N LYS A 80 -14.20 5.76 -14.76
CA LYS A 80 -15.68 5.67 -14.65
C LYS A 80 -16.17 4.64 -13.64
N MET A 81 -15.26 4.00 -12.92
CA MET A 81 -15.59 2.93 -11.98
C MET A 81 -15.34 3.37 -10.54
N SER A 82 -16.24 2.99 -9.66
CA SER A 82 -16.03 3.09 -8.22
C SER A 82 -15.33 1.81 -7.74
N VAL A 83 -14.17 1.95 -7.12
CA VAL A 83 -13.35 0.83 -6.63
C VAL A 83 -13.01 1.02 -5.15
N GLU A 84 -12.89 -0.06 -4.42
CA GLU A 84 -12.49 -0.04 -3.02
C GLU A 84 -11.01 0.36 -2.86
N GLU A 85 -10.67 0.97 -1.73
CA GLU A 85 -9.29 1.40 -1.43
C GLU A 85 -8.29 0.26 -1.48
N ASP A 86 -8.72 -0.94 -1.15
CA ASP A 86 -7.90 -2.15 -1.12
C ASP A 86 -7.93 -2.96 -2.43
N SER A 87 -8.61 -2.43 -3.47
CA SER A 87 -8.64 -3.08 -4.80
C SER A 87 -7.24 -3.27 -5.37
N GLN A 88 -7.09 -4.30 -6.20
CA GLN A 88 -5.81 -4.66 -6.83
C GLN A 88 -5.23 -3.50 -7.64
N SER A 89 -6.04 -2.79 -8.41
CA SER A 89 -5.61 -1.66 -9.24
C SER A 89 -5.02 -0.52 -8.40
N ILE A 90 -5.62 -0.22 -7.25
CA ILE A 90 -5.12 0.82 -6.34
C ILE A 90 -3.81 0.37 -5.67
N LYS A 91 -3.73 -0.87 -5.22
CA LYS A 91 -2.50 -1.45 -4.63
C LYS A 91 -1.34 -1.42 -5.62
N GLU A 92 -1.57 -1.83 -6.87
CA GLU A 92 -0.56 -1.81 -7.92
C GLU A 92 -0.07 -0.40 -8.23
N ARG A 93 -0.97 0.58 -8.37
CA ARG A 93 -0.57 1.98 -8.60
C ARG A 93 0.22 2.58 -7.44
N LYS A 94 -0.19 2.32 -6.21
CA LYS A 94 0.59 2.72 -5.02
C LYS A 94 1.99 2.11 -5.07
N ASN A 95 2.09 0.83 -5.42
CA ASN A 95 3.37 0.15 -5.53
C ASN A 95 4.24 0.72 -6.68
N LEU A 96 3.65 0.93 -7.85
CA LEU A 96 4.34 1.55 -8.99
C LEU A 96 4.86 2.95 -8.66
N SER A 97 4.07 3.78 -7.99
CA SER A 97 4.49 5.15 -7.63
C SER A 97 5.64 5.19 -6.63
N ILE A 98 5.72 4.21 -5.72
CA ILE A 98 6.75 4.15 -4.68
C ILE A 98 8.01 3.44 -5.15
N ASN A 99 7.88 2.32 -5.85
CA ASN A 99 8.96 1.40 -6.16
C ASN A 99 9.39 1.42 -7.63
N GLY A 100 8.57 1.96 -8.52
CA GLY A 100 8.82 1.92 -9.96
C GLY A 100 8.48 0.56 -10.58
N PHE A 101 8.86 0.41 -11.84
CA PHE A 101 8.59 -0.75 -12.70
C PHE A 101 9.85 -1.23 -13.39
N LEU A 102 9.98 -2.54 -13.53
CA LEU A 102 11.05 -3.20 -14.28
C LEU A 102 10.45 -4.32 -15.13
N GLU A 103 10.74 -4.31 -16.41
CA GLU A 103 10.38 -5.36 -17.36
C GLU A 103 11.62 -5.99 -17.96
N VAL A 104 11.61 -7.31 -18.03
CA VAL A 104 12.66 -8.12 -18.64
C VAL A 104 12.03 -9.01 -19.69
N THR A 105 12.48 -8.90 -20.94
CA THR A 105 12.05 -9.78 -22.03
C THR A 105 13.22 -10.63 -22.47
N ILE A 106 13.02 -11.96 -22.49
CA ILE A 106 14.01 -12.95 -22.93
C ILE A 106 13.46 -13.67 -24.15
N LEU A 107 14.23 -13.63 -25.22
CA LEU A 107 13.90 -14.35 -26.46
C LEU A 107 14.46 -15.77 -26.41
N ILE A 108 13.61 -16.75 -26.66
CA ILE A 108 13.96 -18.17 -26.59
C ILE A 108 13.75 -18.82 -27.97
N THR A 109 14.76 -19.51 -28.45
CA THR A 109 14.66 -20.30 -29.69
C THR A 109 13.72 -21.49 -29.51
N PRO A 110 13.22 -22.12 -30.60
CA PRO A 110 12.41 -23.33 -30.53
C PRO A 110 13.09 -24.49 -29.78
N LYS A 111 14.45 -24.51 -29.78
CA LYS A 111 15.25 -25.50 -29.05
C LYS A 111 15.44 -25.19 -27.56
N GLY A 112 14.82 -24.14 -27.03
CA GLY A 112 14.93 -23.76 -25.64
C GLY A 112 16.21 -22.99 -25.26
N ASN A 113 16.97 -22.51 -26.23
CA ASN A 113 18.17 -21.68 -25.98
C ASN A 113 17.83 -20.20 -25.99
N ILE A 114 18.56 -19.39 -25.23
CA ILE A 114 18.44 -17.95 -25.26
C ILE A 114 19.04 -17.41 -26.57
N HIS A 115 18.26 -16.59 -27.27
CA HIS A 115 18.65 -16.07 -28.57
C HIS A 115 19.64 -14.91 -28.49
N GLN A 116 19.42 -14.00 -27.53
CA GLN A 116 20.25 -12.79 -27.35
C GLN A 116 20.20 -12.32 -25.89
N LYS A 117 20.92 -11.24 -25.60
CA LYS A 117 20.85 -10.56 -24.30
C LYS A 117 19.41 -10.19 -23.92
N PRO A 118 19.07 -10.19 -22.62
CA PRO A 118 17.76 -9.77 -22.17
C PRO A 118 17.50 -8.32 -22.57
N ILE A 119 16.25 -8.03 -22.96
CA ILE A 119 15.81 -6.66 -23.22
C ILE A 119 15.23 -6.12 -21.92
N LEU A 120 15.76 -5.00 -21.43
CA LEU A 120 15.34 -4.38 -20.17
C LEU A 120 14.61 -3.07 -20.42
N SER A 121 13.49 -2.87 -19.73
CA SER A 121 12.77 -1.61 -19.65
C SER A 121 12.44 -1.30 -18.21
N TYR A 122 12.67 -0.09 -17.75
CA TYR A 122 12.35 0.32 -16.38
C TYR A 122 11.90 1.78 -16.33
N LYS A 123 11.06 2.08 -15.33
CA LYS A 123 10.56 3.44 -15.06
C LYS A 123 10.44 3.68 -13.57
N GLY A 124 10.68 4.93 -13.16
CA GLY A 124 10.52 5.36 -11.78
C GLY A 124 11.57 4.82 -10.80
N LEU A 125 12.71 4.32 -11.30
CA LEU A 125 13.88 3.98 -10.49
C LEU A 125 14.81 5.20 -10.37
N PRO A 126 15.38 5.48 -9.18
CA PRO A 126 16.30 6.59 -8.97
C PRO A 126 17.72 6.19 -9.49
N LEU A 127 17.87 6.17 -10.80
CA LEU A 127 19.12 5.80 -11.49
C LEU A 127 19.71 7.03 -12.19
N ASN A 128 21.04 7.18 -12.10
CA ASN A 128 21.79 8.12 -12.90
C ASN A 128 22.14 7.48 -14.25
N GLU A 129 22.34 8.27 -15.28
CA GLU A 129 22.66 7.80 -16.65
C GLU A 129 23.87 6.84 -16.68
N ASP A 130 24.90 7.10 -15.85
CA ASP A 130 26.12 6.31 -15.75
C ASP A 130 26.10 5.23 -14.66
N SER A 131 24.93 4.85 -14.16
CA SER A 131 24.84 3.95 -13.00
C SER A 131 25.33 2.51 -13.24
N GLY A 132 25.55 2.11 -14.47
CA GLY A 132 25.88 0.73 -14.84
C GLY A 132 24.81 -0.30 -14.48
N PHE A 133 23.61 0.18 -14.09
CA PHE A 133 22.52 -0.65 -13.61
C PHE A 133 22.09 -1.69 -14.64
N THR A 134 21.86 -1.24 -15.88
CA THR A 134 21.42 -2.09 -16.99
C THR A 134 22.42 -3.20 -17.25
N TYR A 135 23.70 -2.84 -17.41
CA TYR A 135 24.77 -3.80 -17.69
C TYR A 135 24.92 -4.85 -16.58
N GLY A 136 24.96 -4.41 -15.32
CA GLY A 136 25.11 -5.36 -14.21
C GLY A 136 23.87 -6.25 -14.01
N LEU A 137 22.66 -5.75 -14.31
CA LEU A 137 21.45 -6.57 -14.26
C LEU A 137 21.42 -7.59 -15.40
N GLU A 138 21.84 -7.21 -16.62
CA GLU A 138 22.01 -8.14 -17.74
C GLU A 138 22.95 -9.29 -17.38
N GLU A 139 24.11 -9.00 -16.79
CA GLU A 139 25.07 -10.04 -16.36
C GLU A 139 24.45 -11.00 -15.34
N GLU A 140 23.71 -10.50 -14.34
CA GLU A 140 23.06 -11.35 -13.35
C GLU A 140 21.98 -12.23 -13.97
N ILE A 141 21.19 -11.70 -14.90
CA ILE A 141 20.19 -12.46 -15.64
C ILE A 141 20.87 -13.54 -16.51
N GLU A 142 21.93 -13.22 -17.25
CA GLU A 142 22.66 -14.16 -18.08
C GLU A 142 23.28 -15.31 -17.29
N LYS A 143 23.85 -15.04 -16.11
CA LYS A 143 24.38 -16.08 -15.22
C LYS A 143 23.33 -17.13 -14.88
N VAL A 144 22.14 -16.65 -14.53
CA VAL A 144 21.03 -17.53 -14.12
C VAL A 144 20.44 -18.27 -15.30
N THR A 145 20.19 -17.59 -16.40
CA THR A 145 19.60 -18.21 -17.59
C THR A 145 20.44 -19.34 -18.17
N LYS A 146 21.77 -19.28 -18.05
CA LYS A 146 22.68 -20.35 -18.46
C LYS A 146 22.54 -21.66 -17.67
N THR A 147 21.93 -21.60 -16.49
CA THR A 147 21.70 -22.77 -15.62
C THR A 147 20.37 -23.48 -15.90
N PHE A 148 19.52 -22.91 -16.74
CA PHE A 148 18.21 -23.45 -17.05
C PHE A 148 18.16 -24.07 -18.45
N SER A 149 17.50 -25.24 -18.56
CA SER A 149 17.10 -25.83 -19.83
C SER A 149 15.60 -25.59 -20.02
N LEU A 150 15.19 -24.80 -21.03
CA LEU A 150 13.82 -24.35 -21.19
C LEU A 150 13.01 -25.31 -22.10
N ASN A 151 12.89 -26.57 -21.65
CA ASN A 151 12.27 -27.64 -22.44
C ASN A 151 10.79 -27.88 -22.10
N ASN A 152 10.30 -27.30 -20.98
CA ASN A 152 8.92 -27.44 -20.56
C ASN A 152 8.43 -26.24 -19.74
N THR A 153 7.10 -26.10 -19.63
CA THR A 153 6.41 -25.00 -18.94
C THR A 153 6.78 -24.86 -17.46
N LYS A 154 7.10 -25.97 -16.77
CA LYS A 154 7.52 -25.92 -15.36
C LYS A 154 8.88 -25.29 -15.18
N GLN A 155 9.81 -25.56 -16.10
CA GLN A 155 11.13 -24.93 -16.07
C GLN A 155 11.04 -23.44 -16.42
N GLU A 156 10.17 -23.06 -17.34
CA GLU A 156 9.87 -21.66 -17.65
C GLU A 156 9.30 -20.91 -16.45
N ALA A 157 8.34 -21.48 -15.75
CA ALA A 157 7.76 -20.89 -14.53
C ALA A 157 8.84 -20.70 -13.43
N ASN A 158 9.68 -21.72 -13.20
CA ASN A 158 10.77 -21.63 -12.22
C ASN A 158 11.80 -20.56 -12.60
N LEU A 159 12.11 -20.43 -13.89
CA LEU A 159 13.00 -19.36 -14.36
C LEU A 159 12.40 -17.98 -14.11
N ILE A 160 11.11 -17.78 -14.43
CA ILE A 160 10.40 -16.52 -14.20
C ILE A 160 10.47 -16.11 -12.73
N ASP A 161 10.18 -17.03 -11.81
CA ASP A 161 10.19 -16.75 -10.38
C ASP A 161 11.59 -16.45 -9.84
N THR A 162 12.59 -17.19 -10.34
CA THR A 162 14.00 -16.95 -10.02
C THR A 162 14.45 -15.57 -10.50
N LEU A 163 14.13 -15.22 -11.74
CA LEU A 163 14.48 -13.92 -12.32
C LEU A 163 13.78 -12.77 -11.62
N LYS A 164 12.48 -12.92 -11.28
CA LYS A 164 11.76 -11.92 -10.47
C LYS A 164 12.48 -11.65 -9.14
N SER A 165 12.93 -12.70 -8.47
CA SER A 165 13.64 -12.59 -7.20
C SER A 165 14.99 -11.88 -7.35
N ILE A 166 15.76 -12.23 -8.38
CA ILE A 166 17.07 -11.62 -8.67
C ILE A 166 16.91 -10.16 -9.05
N CYS A 167 15.99 -9.84 -9.95
CA CYS A 167 15.73 -8.46 -10.38
C CYS A 167 15.32 -7.58 -9.20
N LYS A 168 14.43 -8.07 -8.31
CA LYS A 168 14.03 -7.35 -7.10
C LYS A 168 15.19 -7.16 -6.13
N LYS A 169 16.03 -8.19 -5.92
CA LYS A 169 17.20 -8.10 -5.04
C LYS A 169 18.21 -7.10 -5.60
N TYR A 170 18.58 -7.24 -6.86
CA TYR A 170 19.55 -6.37 -7.52
C TYR A 170 19.07 -4.90 -7.50
N SER A 171 17.82 -4.66 -7.88
CA SER A 171 17.24 -3.31 -7.85
C SER A 171 17.26 -2.71 -6.45
N ARG A 172 16.89 -3.49 -5.42
CA ARG A 172 16.94 -3.03 -4.02
C ARG A 172 18.37 -2.68 -3.60
N ASP A 173 19.33 -3.51 -3.93
CA ASP A 173 20.73 -3.33 -3.51
C ASP A 173 21.36 -2.09 -4.21
N LYS A 174 20.93 -1.76 -5.44
CA LYS A 174 21.41 -0.60 -6.21
C LYS A 174 20.62 0.70 -5.96
N THR A 175 19.32 0.61 -5.69
CA THR A 175 18.43 1.78 -5.67
C THR A 175 17.65 1.95 -4.37
N GLY A 176 17.68 0.98 -3.46
CA GLY A 176 16.82 0.92 -2.29
C GLY A 176 15.35 0.59 -2.62
N LYS A 177 14.98 0.40 -3.90
CA LYS A 177 13.61 0.16 -4.36
C LYS A 177 13.41 -1.29 -4.78
N LYS A 178 12.15 -1.76 -4.63
CA LYS A 178 11.73 -3.10 -5.07
C LYS A 178 10.69 -2.94 -6.18
N PRO A 179 11.09 -2.71 -7.43
CA PRO A 179 10.15 -2.42 -8.51
C PRO A 179 9.15 -3.56 -8.74
N LEU A 180 7.95 -3.20 -9.19
CA LEU A 180 7.05 -4.17 -9.79
C LEU A 180 7.75 -4.78 -10.98
N THR A 181 8.03 -6.09 -10.92
CA THR A 181 8.88 -6.76 -11.90
C THR A 181 8.05 -7.71 -12.76
N ASN A 182 8.11 -7.49 -14.07
CA ASN A 182 7.52 -8.38 -15.08
C ASN A 182 8.63 -9.11 -15.85
N ILE A 183 8.46 -10.42 -16.08
CA ILE A 183 9.39 -11.24 -16.86
C ILE A 183 8.59 -11.86 -18.01
N ASN A 184 8.99 -11.57 -19.21
CA ASN A 184 8.41 -12.11 -20.43
C ASN A 184 9.39 -13.10 -21.09
N LEU A 185 8.92 -14.33 -21.31
CA LEU A 185 9.64 -15.31 -22.12
C LEU A 185 8.92 -15.41 -23.46
N VAL A 186 9.60 -15.05 -24.54
CA VAL A 186 9.03 -15.04 -25.89
C VAL A 186 9.78 -16.04 -26.76
N ARG A 187 9.06 -17.03 -27.31
CA ARG A 187 9.58 -17.98 -28.28
C ARG A 187 9.53 -17.37 -29.67
N ILE A 188 10.63 -17.50 -30.41
CA ILE A 188 10.85 -16.97 -31.77
C ILE A 188 11.15 -18.09 -32.77
#